data_79afe42f325f94f30d48b86aa837561e
#
_entry.id   79afe42f325f94f30d48b86aa837561e
#
_cell.length_a   1.000
_cell.length_b   1.000
_cell.length_c   1.000
_cell.angle_alpha   90.00
_cell.angle_beta   90.00
_cell.angle_gamma   90.00
#
_symmetry.space_group_name_H-M   'P 1'
#
loop_
_entity.id
_entity.type
_entity.pdbx_description
1 polymer ?
#
loop_
_entity_poly.entity_id
_entity_poly.type
_entity_poly.pdbx_seq_one_letter_code
_entity_poly.pdbx_strand_id
1 'polypeptide(L)'
;SGLVGSEMCIRDSKFCEPVKKLVDMGVEVAIVVGGGNFWRGRSSGQMDRTRADHMGMLATVINALGVADALEQFDLQVRVQTAISMQQVAEPYIRNRAVRHLEKGRVVVFGCGTGNPFFSTDTAAALRAAEIEADIILKATMVDGVYDSDPKKNPDAKKFKTLTFQEVLNQNLGVMDSTAAAICKDNNIPIIVFSLDNPQNIVSAVCGEDIGTLVELSLIHISEPT
;
A
#
# COMPACT_ATOMS: atom_id res chain seq x y z
N SER A 1 4.68 9.47 -1.35
CA SER A 1 3.84 8.77 -0.38
C SER A 1 2.98 7.73 -1.08
N GLY A 2 2.96 6.51 -0.56
CA GLY A 2 2.22 5.39 -1.16
C GLY A 2 1.20 4.82 -0.18
N LEU A 3 -0.04 4.63 -0.62
CA LEU A 3 -1.09 3.96 0.13
C LEU A 3 -1.25 2.52 -0.37
N VAL A 4 -1.18 1.54 0.53
CA VAL A 4 -1.39 0.13 0.22
C VAL A 4 -2.58 -0.40 1.01
N GLY A 5 -3.64 -0.78 0.30
CA GLY A 5 -4.80 -1.45 0.90
C GLY A 5 -4.98 -2.85 0.32
N SER A 6 -4.83 -3.89 1.16
CA SER A 6 -5.00 -5.28 0.73
C SER A 6 -6.47 -5.69 0.56
N GLU A 7 -7.42 -4.92 1.08
CA GLU A 7 -8.86 -5.24 1.10
C GLU A 7 -9.76 -4.03 0.81
N MET A 8 -9.26 -3.03 0.08
CA MET A 8 -10.10 -1.90 -0.33
C MET A 8 -11.19 -2.40 -1.27
N CYS A 9 -12.42 -2.46 -0.77
CA CYS A 9 -13.57 -2.85 -1.56
C CYS A 9 -13.98 -1.67 -2.45
N ILE A 10 -14.26 -1.93 -3.74
CA ILE A 10 -14.72 -0.95 -4.75
C ILE A 10 -15.90 -0.08 -4.26
N ARG A 11 -16.61 -0.54 -3.23
CA ARG A 11 -17.80 0.15 -2.66
C ARG A 11 -17.51 1.07 -1.48
N ASP A 12 -16.27 1.11 -0.99
CA ASP A 12 -15.95 1.92 0.20
C ASP A 12 -15.36 3.27 -0.21
N SER A 13 -16.23 4.21 -0.55
CA SER A 13 -15.85 5.59 -0.91
C SER A 13 -15.32 6.42 0.27
N LYS A 14 -15.36 5.87 1.49
CA LYS A 14 -14.97 6.59 2.71
C LYS A 14 -13.50 7.04 2.73
N PHE A 15 -12.63 6.35 1.99
CA PHE A 15 -11.21 6.74 1.87
C PHE A 15 -10.99 7.88 0.87
N CYS A 16 -11.95 8.18 -0.01
CA CYS A 16 -11.79 9.19 -1.06
C CYS A 16 -11.65 10.60 -0.50
N GLU A 17 -12.44 10.95 0.51
CA GLU A 17 -12.36 12.26 1.18
C GLU A 17 -10.99 12.48 1.86
N PRO A 18 -10.44 11.55 2.67
CA PRO A 18 -9.08 11.65 3.18
C PRO A 18 -8.01 11.78 2.09
N VAL A 19 -8.12 11.03 1.00
CA VAL A 19 -7.17 11.12 -0.13
C VAL A 19 -7.26 12.51 -0.76
N LYS A 20 -8.47 13.04 -1.00
CA LYS A 20 -8.65 14.40 -1.51
C LYS A 20 -7.99 15.43 -0.60
N LYS A 21 -8.19 15.31 0.72
CA LYS A 21 -7.57 16.21 1.69
C LYS A 21 -6.05 16.18 1.60
N LEU A 22 -5.42 15.02 1.43
CA LEU A 22 -3.97 14.91 1.24
C LEU A 22 -3.52 15.63 -0.05
N VAL A 23 -4.22 15.41 -1.16
CA VAL A 23 -3.91 16.07 -2.42
C VAL A 23 -4.05 17.59 -2.31
N ASP A 24 -5.11 18.07 -1.65
CA ASP A 24 -5.35 19.49 -1.40
C ASP A 24 -4.27 20.12 -0.48
N MET A 25 -3.62 19.30 0.37
CA MET A 25 -2.45 19.68 1.18
C MET A 25 -1.12 19.67 0.38
N GLY A 26 -1.15 19.30 -0.88
CA GLY A 26 0.05 19.19 -1.74
C GLY A 26 0.81 17.88 -1.59
N VAL A 27 0.21 16.85 -0.99
CA VAL A 27 0.81 15.51 -0.87
C VAL A 27 0.63 14.75 -2.17
N GLU A 28 1.71 14.19 -2.71
CA GLU A 28 1.68 13.28 -3.85
C GLU A 28 1.18 11.90 -3.42
N VAL A 29 0.09 11.43 -4.00
CA VAL A 29 -0.56 10.19 -3.60
C VAL A 29 -0.53 9.14 -4.70
N ALA A 30 0.09 7.99 -4.41
CA ALA A 30 0.03 6.79 -5.23
C ALA A 30 -0.67 5.66 -4.46
N ILE A 31 -1.49 4.88 -5.14
CA ILE A 31 -2.29 3.82 -4.52
C ILE A 31 -1.96 2.49 -5.19
N VAL A 32 -1.65 1.48 -4.39
CA VAL A 32 -1.51 0.09 -4.86
C VAL A 32 -2.67 -0.72 -4.31
N VAL A 33 -3.41 -1.37 -5.20
CA VAL A 33 -4.60 -2.15 -4.84
C VAL A 33 -4.34 -3.64 -4.95
N GLY A 34 -4.91 -4.41 -4.02
CA GLY A 34 -4.94 -5.87 -4.09
C GLY A 34 -6.12 -6.39 -4.92
N GLY A 35 -6.07 -7.68 -5.25
CA GLY A 35 -7.15 -8.40 -5.94
C GLY A 35 -7.84 -9.46 -5.10
N GLY A 36 -7.49 -9.55 -3.79
CA GLY A 36 -7.89 -10.64 -2.90
C GLY A 36 -9.39 -10.78 -2.62
N ASN A 37 -10.17 -9.74 -2.89
CA ASN A 37 -11.63 -9.75 -2.82
C ASN A 37 -12.29 -10.51 -3.99
N PHE A 38 -11.60 -10.62 -5.14
CA PHE A 38 -12.06 -11.40 -6.30
C PHE A 38 -11.34 -12.73 -6.40
N TRP A 39 -10.02 -12.75 -6.21
CA TRP A 39 -9.21 -13.92 -6.44
C TRP A 39 -7.94 -13.95 -5.57
N ARG A 40 -7.66 -15.11 -4.97
CA ARG A 40 -6.43 -15.37 -4.21
C ARG A 40 -5.68 -16.54 -4.81
N GLY A 41 -4.58 -16.30 -5.53
CA GLY A 41 -3.79 -17.31 -6.21
C GLY A 41 -3.24 -18.41 -5.29
N ARG A 42 -2.87 -18.07 -4.04
CA ARG A 42 -2.37 -19.05 -3.04
C ARG A 42 -3.40 -20.11 -2.63
N SER A 43 -4.69 -19.85 -2.77
CA SER A 43 -5.78 -20.75 -2.36
C SER A 43 -6.49 -21.40 -3.55
N SER A 44 -5.91 -21.36 -4.75
CA SER A 44 -6.53 -21.82 -5.99
C SER A 44 -6.57 -23.36 -6.20
N GLY A 45 -6.21 -24.15 -5.18
CA GLY A 45 -6.33 -25.62 -5.23
C GLY A 45 -5.40 -26.25 -6.28
N GLN A 46 -6.00 -26.92 -7.27
CA GLN A 46 -5.27 -27.65 -8.34
C GLN A 46 -4.86 -26.78 -9.53
N MET A 47 -5.16 -25.48 -9.51
CA MET A 47 -4.83 -24.59 -10.63
C MET A 47 -3.31 -24.32 -10.69
N ASP A 48 -2.80 -24.19 -11.91
CA ASP A 48 -1.42 -23.73 -12.14
C ASP A 48 -1.19 -22.37 -11.45
N ARG A 49 -0.12 -22.29 -10.66
CA ARG A 49 0.17 -21.12 -9.82
C ARG A 49 0.37 -19.85 -10.64
N THR A 50 1.08 -19.93 -11.76
CA THR A 50 1.34 -18.79 -12.64
C THR A 50 0.04 -18.23 -13.19
N ARG A 51 -0.87 -19.12 -13.63
CA ARG A 51 -2.19 -18.72 -14.14
C ARG A 51 -3.05 -18.11 -13.05
N ALA A 52 -3.04 -18.70 -11.86
CA ALA A 52 -3.75 -18.17 -10.70
C ALA A 52 -3.27 -16.77 -10.30
N ASP A 53 -1.96 -16.52 -10.35
CA ASP A 53 -1.38 -15.22 -10.06
C ASP A 53 -1.72 -14.19 -11.15
N HIS A 54 -1.74 -14.57 -12.43
CA HIS A 54 -2.23 -13.70 -13.51
C HIS A 54 -3.71 -13.32 -13.32
N MET A 55 -4.56 -14.24 -12.89
CA MET A 55 -5.94 -13.92 -12.54
C MET A 55 -6.01 -12.91 -11.38
N GLY A 56 -5.17 -13.07 -10.37
CA GLY A 56 -5.02 -12.11 -9.27
C GLY A 56 -4.59 -10.73 -9.77
N MET A 57 -3.65 -10.65 -10.71
CA MET A 57 -3.24 -9.38 -11.33
C MET A 57 -4.39 -8.70 -12.06
N LEU A 58 -5.18 -9.44 -12.85
CA LEU A 58 -6.38 -8.89 -13.52
C LEU A 58 -7.44 -8.42 -12.52
N ALA A 59 -7.59 -9.14 -11.40
CA ALA A 59 -8.48 -8.73 -10.31
C ALA A 59 -8.07 -7.37 -9.72
N THR A 60 -6.76 -7.10 -9.62
CA THR A 60 -6.28 -5.78 -9.17
C THR A 60 -6.63 -4.67 -10.16
N VAL A 61 -6.71 -4.95 -11.46
CA VAL A 61 -7.12 -3.96 -12.47
C VAL A 61 -8.57 -3.56 -12.28
N ILE A 62 -9.46 -4.52 -12.04
CA ILE A 62 -10.86 -4.25 -11.73
C ILE A 62 -10.96 -3.30 -10.53
N ASN A 63 -10.23 -3.60 -9.45
CA ASN A 63 -10.20 -2.76 -8.27
C ASN A 63 -9.59 -1.37 -8.55
N ALA A 64 -8.51 -1.29 -9.34
CA ALA A 64 -7.86 -0.03 -9.68
C ALA A 64 -8.79 0.90 -10.47
N LEU A 65 -9.56 0.37 -11.40
CA LEU A 65 -10.56 1.14 -12.16
C LEU A 65 -11.68 1.63 -11.24
N GLY A 66 -12.18 0.78 -10.33
CA GLY A 66 -13.21 1.17 -9.37
C GLY A 66 -12.73 2.24 -8.37
N VAL A 67 -11.48 2.14 -7.91
CA VAL A 67 -10.85 3.15 -7.05
C VAL A 67 -10.69 4.48 -7.81
N ALA A 68 -10.26 4.43 -9.07
CA ALA A 68 -10.12 5.63 -9.89
C ALA A 68 -11.46 6.34 -10.10
N ASP A 69 -12.51 5.60 -10.48
CA ASP A 69 -13.86 6.13 -10.63
C ASP A 69 -14.37 6.79 -9.34
N ALA A 70 -14.19 6.11 -8.19
CA ALA A 70 -14.59 6.65 -6.89
C ALA A 70 -13.85 7.95 -6.54
N LEU A 71 -12.55 8.04 -6.81
CA LEU A 71 -11.76 9.24 -6.55
C LEU A 71 -12.11 10.39 -7.50
N GLU A 72 -12.42 10.10 -8.78
CA GLU A 72 -12.85 11.10 -9.77
C GLU A 72 -14.18 11.74 -9.38
N GLN A 73 -15.07 11.04 -8.67
CA GLN A 73 -16.31 11.60 -8.11
C GLN A 73 -16.05 12.65 -7.01
N PHE A 74 -14.84 12.71 -6.48
CA PHE A 74 -14.36 13.74 -5.53
C PHE A 74 -13.50 14.84 -6.20
N ASP A 75 -13.65 15.03 -7.51
CA ASP A 75 -12.91 16.03 -8.31
C ASP A 75 -11.39 15.83 -8.32
N LEU A 76 -10.91 14.61 -8.09
CA LEU A 76 -9.51 14.25 -8.20
C LEU A 76 -9.16 13.84 -9.63
N GLN A 77 -8.01 14.29 -10.12
CA GLN A 77 -7.46 13.77 -11.37
C GLN A 77 -6.72 12.45 -11.08
N VAL A 78 -7.18 11.35 -11.67
CA VAL A 78 -6.62 10.02 -11.42
C VAL A 78 -6.01 9.45 -12.70
N ARG A 79 -4.95 8.65 -12.55
CA ARG A 79 -4.36 7.85 -13.65
C ARG A 79 -4.16 6.42 -13.16
N VAL A 80 -4.74 5.48 -13.88
CA VAL A 80 -4.51 4.05 -13.66
C VAL A 80 -3.34 3.62 -14.52
N GLN A 81 -2.34 3.00 -13.92
CA GLN A 81 -1.20 2.42 -14.62
C GLN A 81 -1.07 0.93 -14.29
N THR A 82 -0.82 0.11 -15.30
CA THR A 82 -0.74 -1.34 -15.16
C THR A 82 0.62 -1.89 -15.57
N ALA A 83 1.15 -2.82 -14.77
CA ALA A 83 2.41 -3.49 -15.04
C ALA A 83 2.36 -4.41 -16.28
N ILE A 84 1.16 -4.92 -16.62
CA ILE A 84 0.91 -5.62 -17.88
C ILE A 84 0.22 -4.64 -18.82
N SER A 85 0.72 -4.54 -20.06
CA SER A 85 0.19 -3.61 -21.05
C SER A 85 -1.24 -3.98 -21.46
N MET A 86 -2.17 -3.04 -21.27
CA MET A 86 -3.58 -3.13 -21.67
C MET A 86 -4.09 -1.73 -22.05
N GLN A 87 -3.51 -1.16 -23.07
CA GLN A 87 -3.63 0.26 -23.45
C GLN A 87 -5.06 0.73 -23.70
N GLN A 88 -6.00 -0.19 -24.02
CA GLN A 88 -7.41 0.12 -24.18
C GLN A 88 -8.12 0.36 -22.82
N VAL A 89 -7.50 0.00 -21.70
CA VAL A 89 -8.12 0.03 -20.37
C VAL A 89 -7.38 0.99 -19.44
N ALA A 90 -6.02 0.97 -19.47
CA ALA A 90 -5.19 1.74 -18.57
C ALA A 90 -3.84 2.08 -19.23
N GLU A 91 -3.16 3.08 -18.70
CA GLU A 91 -1.80 3.40 -19.15
C GLU A 91 -0.82 2.28 -18.80
N PRO A 92 0.13 1.93 -19.67
CA PRO A 92 1.25 1.06 -19.28
C PRO A 92 2.10 1.79 -18.22
N TYR A 93 2.50 1.04 -17.18
CA TYR A 93 3.38 1.58 -16.16
C TYR A 93 4.74 1.96 -16.75
N ILE A 94 5.11 3.21 -16.61
CA ILE A 94 6.42 3.76 -16.89
C ILE A 94 6.78 4.72 -15.75
N ARG A 95 7.87 4.45 -15.02
CA ARG A 95 8.28 5.20 -13.82
C ARG A 95 8.21 6.72 -14.04
N ASN A 96 8.88 7.24 -15.07
CA ASN A 96 8.94 8.67 -15.33
C ASN A 96 7.57 9.29 -15.65
N ARG A 97 6.63 8.51 -16.17
CA ARG A 97 5.26 8.95 -16.42
C ARG A 97 4.47 9.01 -15.10
N ALA A 98 4.64 8.00 -14.23
CA ALA A 98 4.04 8.00 -12.90
C ALA A 98 4.49 9.21 -12.07
N VAL A 99 5.80 9.46 -11.99
CA VAL A 99 6.37 10.62 -11.30
C VAL A 99 5.80 11.93 -11.85
N ARG A 100 5.75 12.09 -13.17
CA ARG A 100 5.19 13.29 -13.79
C ARG A 100 3.68 13.50 -13.51
N HIS A 101 2.92 12.43 -13.31
CA HIS A 101 1.53 12.55 -12.86
C HIS A 101 1.46 13.04 -11.41
N LEU A 102 2.28 12.49 -10.54
CA LEU A 102 2.36 12.88 -9.11
C LEU A 102 2.77 14.35 -8.96
N GLU A 103 3.82 14.79 -9.63
CA GLU A 103 4.27 16.20 -9.69
C GLU A 103 3.16 17.18 -10.14
N LYS A 104 2.19 16.71 -10.92
CA LYS A 104 1.02 17.49 -11.36
C LYS A 104 -0.17 17.41 -10.41
N GLY A 105 0.01 16.86 -9.21
CA GLY A 105 -1.05 16.67 -8.21
C GLY A 105 -2.10 15.63 -8.62
N ARG A 106 -1.78 14.71 -9.53
CA ARG A 106 -2.66 13.60 -9.91
C ARG A 106 -2.44 12.41 -9.01
N VAL A 107 -3.51 11.73 -8.64
CA VAL A 107 -3.42 10.43 -7.98
C VAL A 107 -3.07 9.35 -9.01
N VAL A 108 -2.09 8.51 -8.71
CA VAL A 108 -1.75 7.36 -9.56
C VAL A 108 -2.20 6.08 -8.87
N VAL A 109 -2.97 5.25 -9.56
CA VAL A 109 -3.42 3.95 -9.07
C VAL A 109 -2.72 2.84 -9.86
N PHE A 110 -1.98 1.98 -9.17
CA PHE A 110 -1.22 0.90 -9.78
C PHE A 110 -2.00 -0.42 -9.76
N GLY A 111 -2.18 -1.02 -10.93
CA GLY A 111 -2.75 -2.34 -11.14
C GLY A 111 -1.72 -3.36 -11.65
N CYS A 112 -2.11 -4.63 -11.69
CA CYS A 112 -1.28 -5.79 -12.08
C CYS A 112 -0.09 -6.09 -11.17
N GLY A 113 -0.04 -5.56 -9.95
CA GLY A 113 1.05 -5.83 -9.02
C GLY A 113 2.43 -5.49 -9.59
N THR A 114 3.37 -6.43 -9.52
CA THR A 114 4.69 -6.31 -10.15
C THR A 114 4.69 -6.61 -11.65
N GLY A 115 3.60 -7.19 -12.17
CA GLY A 115 3.54 -7.75 -13.53
C GLY A 115 4.14 -9.16 -13.65
N ASN A 116 4.62 -9.72 -12.55
CA ASN A 116 5.23 -11.05 -12.48
C ASN A 116 4.50 -11.95 -11.47
N PRO A 117 4.30 -13.24 -11.79
CA PRO A 117 3.80 -14.22 -10.84
C PRO A 117 4.71 -14.34 -9.60
N PHE A 118 4.19 -14.97 -8.55
CA PHE A 118 4.86 -15.26 -7.28
C PHE A 118 5.09 -14.09 -6.33
N PHE A 119 4.87 -12.87 -6.75
CA PHE A 119 4.97 -11.68 -5.90
C PHE A 119 3.61 -11.27 -5.33
N SER A 120 3.63 -10.75 -4.11
CA SER A 120 2.44 -10.25 -3.42
C SER A 120 2.12 -8.80 -3.79
N THR A 121 0.97 -8.31 -3.35
CA THR A 121 0.62 -6.88 -3.41
C THR A 121 1.57 -6.04 -2.55
N ASP A 122 2.01 -6.56 -1.40
CA ASP A 122 2.97 -5.87 -0.52
C ASP A 122 4.31 -5.66 -1.24
N THR A 123 4.81 -6.70 -1.93
CA THR A 123 6.01 -6.58 -2.77
C THR A 123 5.82 -5.56 -3.89
N ALA A 124 4.66 -5.56 -4.54
CA ALA A 124 4.36 -4.57 -5.58
C ALA A 124 4.37 -3.15 -5.02
N ALA A 125 3.80 -2.94 -3.84
CA ALA A 125 3.77 -1.64 -3.19
C ALA A 125 5.18 -1.14 -2.82
N ALA A 126 6.00 -2.01 -2.23
CA ALA A 126 7.38 -1.68 -1.90
C ALA A 126 8.20 -1.33 -3.14
N LEU A 127 8.04 -2.12 -4.23
CA LEU A 127 8.71 -1.86 -5.51
C LEU A 127 8.28 -0.52 -6.11
N ARG A 128 6.97 -0.23 -6.19
CA ARG A 128 6.47 1.05 -6.73
C ARG A 128 6.93 2.22 -5.87
N ALA A 129 6.88 2.09 -4.54
CA ALA A 129 7.36 3.13 -3.63
C ALA A 129 8.84 3.46 -3.86
N ALA A 130 9.70 2.44 -4.01
CA ALA A 130 11.12 2.64 -4.32
C ALA A 130 11.32 3.31 -5.69
N GLU A 131 10.59 2.88 -6.72
CA GLU A 131 10.71 3.41 -8.07
C GLU A 131 10.28 4.87 -8.20
N ILE A 132 9.23 5.29 -7.48
CA ILE A 132 8.73 6.68 -7.49
C ILE A 132 9.34 7.54 -6.38
N GLU A 133 10.30 7.00 -5.64
CA GLU A 133 10.98 7.69 -4.52
C GLU A 133 9.99 8.19 -3.45
N ALA A 134 9.05 7.32 -3.06
CA ALA A 134 8.05 7.66 -2.05
C ALA A 134 8.69 7.82 -0.66
N ASP A 135 8.28 8.85 0.08
CA ASP A 135 8.78 9.12 1.43
C ASP A 135 8.30 8.09 2.46
N ILE A 136 7.12 7.50 2.25
CA ILE A 136 6.48 6.58 3.20
C ILE A 136 5.46 5.68 2.51
N ILE A 137 5.30 4.47 3.05
CA ILE A 137 4.19 3.57 2.71
C ILE A 137 3.17 3.58 3.84
N LEU A 138 1.92 3.88 3.51
CA LEU A 138 0.78 3.76 4.39
C LEU A 138 0.10 2.41 4.15
N LYS A 139 0.30 1.45 5.06
CA LYS A 139 -0.32 0.13 4.96
C LYS A 139 -1.60 0.07 5.78
N ALA A 140 -2.70 0.19 5.08
CA ALA A 140 -4.03 0.06 5.65
C ALA A 140 -4.41 -1.42 5.86
N THR A 141 -4.85 -1.77 7.06
CA THR A 141 -5.21 -3.15 7.46
C THR A 141 -6.51 -3.17 8.25
N MET A 142 -6.96 -4.40 8.61
CA MET A 142 -8.12 -4.61 9.51
C MET A 142 -7.74 -4.57 10.99
N VAL A 143 -6.45 -4.36 11.31
CA VAL A 143 -5.95 -4.21 12.68
C VAL A 143 -5.23 -2.86 12.79
N ASP A 144 -5.24 -2.31 13.99
CA ASP A 144 -4.77 -0.95 14.25
C ASP A 144 -3.25 -0.82 14.42
N GLY A 145 -2.51 -1.86 14.08
CA GLY A 145 -1.04 -1.87 14.14
C GLY A 145 -0.46 -3.27 14.14
N VAL A 146 0.81 -3.39 14.48
CA VAL A 146 1.54 -4.65 14.60
C VAL A 146 1.60 -5.08 16.06
N TYR A 147 1.38 -6.35 16.31
CA TYR A 147 1.34 -6.95 17.64
C TYR A 147 2.40 -8.06 17.76
N ASP A 148 2.83 -8.34 18.98
CA ASP A 148 3.74 -9.46 19.31
C ASP A 148 3.09 -10.84 19.08
N SER A 149 1.75 -10.88 19.08
CA SER A 149 0.95 -12.07 18.83
C SER A 149 -0.41 -11.67 18.24
N ASP A 150 -1.17 -12.62 17.71
CA ASP A 150 -2.49 -12.35 17.13
C ASP A 150 -3.49 -11.86 18.22
N PRO A 151 -3.90 -10.57 18.17
CA PRO A 151 -4.79 -10.02 19.21
C PRO A 151 -6.18 -10.66 19.23
N LYS A 152 -6.58 -11.33 18.14
CA LYS A 152 -7.85 -12.08 18.12
C LYS A 152 -7.78 -13.40 18.90
N LYS A 153 -6.57 -13.95 19.08
CA LYS A 153 -6.33 -15.20 19.80
C LYS A 153 -5.76 -14.99 21.20
N ASN A 154 -5.00 -13.91 21.38
CA ASN A 154 -4.37 -13.55 22.64
C ASN A 154 -4.83 -12.16 23.08
N PRO A 155 -5.71 -12.06 24.09
CA PRO A 155 -6.15 -10.75 24.62
C PRO A 155 -5.03 -9.91 25.24
N ASP A 156 -3.90 -10.55 25.63
CA ASP A 156 -2.74 -9.91 26.23
C ASP A 156 -1.71 -9.46 25.18
N ALA A 157 -2.02 -9.60 23.88
CA ALA A 157 -1.14 -9.17 22.80
C ALA A 157 -0.82 -7.69 22.92
N LYS A 158 0.47 -7.37 22.83
CA LYS A 158 0.97 -5.99 22.94
C LYS A 158 1.22 -5.40 21.57
N LYS A 159 0.63 -4.23 21.34
CA LYS A 159 0.90 -3.45 20.12
C LYS A 159 2.24 -2.75 20.21
N PHE A 160 3.01 -2.85 19.12
CA PHE A 160 4.23 -2.07 18.97
C PHE A 160 3.90 -0.65 18.50
N LYS A 161 4.54 0.36 19.09
CA LYS A 161 4.53 1.73 18.60
C LYS A 161 5.46 1.90 17.40
N THR A 162 6.66 1.39 17.56
CA THR A 162 7.74 1.46 16.57
C THR A 162 8.44 0.12 16.49
N LEU A 163 8.87 -0.26 15.31
CA LEU A 163 9.65 -1.46 15.02
C LEU A 163 10.74 -1.13 14.02
N THR A 164 11.86 -1.82 14.12
CA THR A 164 12.85 -1.84 13.04
C THR A 164 12.49 -2.92 12.00
N PHE A 165 12.90 -2.72 10.75
CA PHE A 165 12.79 -3.78 9.73
C PHE A 165 13.51 -5.07 10.15
N GLN A 166 14.61 -4.95 10.90
CA GLN A 166 15.34 -6.12 11.39
C GLN A 166 14.50 -6.92 12.40
N GLU A 167 13.78 -6.25 13.31
CA GLU A 167 12.87 -6.92 14.26
C GLU A 167 11.71 -7.58 13.52
N VAL A 168 11.12 -6.91 12.53
CA VAL A 168 10.06 -7.48 11.69
C VAL A 168 10.51 -8.77 11.02
N LEU A 169 11.71 -8.78 10.42
CA LEU A 169 12.27 -9.95 9.75
C LEU A 169 12.65 -11.06 10.74
N ASN A 170 13.31 -10.73 11.85
CA ASN A 170 13.78 -11.71 12.83
C ASN A 170 12.63 -12.39 13.57
N GLN A 171 11.58 -11.64 13.90
CA GLN A 171 10.42 -12.14 14.64
C GLN A 171 9.31 -12.64 13.72
N ASN A 172 9.50 -12.54 12.39
CA ASN A 172 8.51 -12.91 11.38
C ASN A 172 7.13 -12.26 11.66
N LEU A 173 7.15 -10.98 12.04
CA LEU A 173 5.94 -10.23 12.34
C LEU A 173 5.13 -9.99 11.06
N GLY A 174 3.81 -10.11 11.16
CA GLY A 174 2.88 -10.02 10.03
C GLY A 174 2.67 -8.61 9.47
N VAL A 175 3.73 -7.80 9.34
CA VAL A 175 3.67 -6.46 8.74
C VAL A 175 3.45 -6.54 7.25
N MET A 176 4.35 -7.24 6.56
CA MET A 176 4.30 -7.54 5.12
C MET A 176 5.17 -8.77 4.85
N ASP A 177 5.19 -9.24 3.60
CA ASP A 177 6.09 -10.35 3.27
C ASP A 177 7.57 -9.92 3.32
N SER A 178 8.45 -10.91 3.47
CA SER A 178 9.89 -10.67 3.64
C SER A 178 10.54 -9.94 2.47
N THR A 179 10.06 -10.17 1.24
CA THR A 179 10.55 -9.50 0.03
C THR A 179 10.22 -8.01 0.10
N ALA A 180 8.99 -7.66 0.42
CA ALA A 180 8.55 -6.28 0.59
C ALA A 180 9.33 -5.57 1.71
N ALA A 181 9.49 -6.23 2.87
CA ALA A 181 10.25 -5.68 4.00
C ALA A 181 11.72 -5.44 3.64
N ALA A 182 12.35 -6.35 2.87
CA ALA A 182 13.73 -6.17 2.40
C ALA A 182 13.86 -4.97 1.45
N ILE A 183 12.95 -4.82 0.46
CA ILE A 183 12.95 -3.66 -0.44
C ILE A 183 12.83 -2.35 0.34
N CYS A 184 11.90 -2.27 1.29
CA CYS A 184 11.70 -1.06 2.09
C CYS A 184 12.93 -0.76 2.96
N LYS A 185 13.53 -1.77 3.58
CA LYS A 185 14.75 -1.64 4.37
C LYS A 185 15.91 -1.11 3.53
N ASP A 186 16.17 -1.72 2.38
CA ASP A 186 17.32 -1.39 1.52
C ASP A 186 17.19 0.02 0.90
N ASN A 187 15.97 0.52 0.75
CA ASN A 187 15.68 1.85 0.20
C ASN A 187 15.27 2.90 1.25
N ASN A 188 15.35 2.59 2.55
CA ASN A 188 14.99 3.48 3.66
C ASN A 188 13.56 4.03 3.56
N ILE A 189 12.60 3.21 3.15
CA ILE A 189 11.20 3.60 3.03
C ILE A 189 10.45 3.16 4.28
N PRO A 190 10.08 4.06 5.20
CA PRO A 190 9.31 3.72 6.39
C PRO A 190 7.89 3.28 6.02
N ILE A 191 7.28 2.50 6.92
CA ILE A 191 5.93 1.98 6.76
C ILE A 191 5.12 2.32 8.00
N ILE A 192 3.91 2.87 7.83
CA ILE A 192 2.94 2.97 8.91
C ILE A 192 1.85 1.94 8.67
N VAL A 193 1.68 1.02 9.64
CA VAL A 193 0.59 0.03 9.65
C VAL A 193 -0.53 0.54 10.55
N PHE A 194 -1.73 0.69 10.02
CA PHE A 194 -2.87 1.25 10.76
C PHE A 194 -4.21 0.66 10.28
N SER A 195 -5.29 0.88 11.06
CA SER A 195 -6.64 0.46 10.68
C SER A 195 -7.35 1.49 9.81
N LEU A 196 -8.06 1.00 8.78
CA LEU A 196 -9.02 1.78 7.98
C LEU A 196 -10.41 1.90 8.60
N ASP A 197 -10.66 1.36 9.79
CA ASP A 197 -11.95 1.52 10.47
C ASP A 197 -12.35 3.00 10.63
N ASN A 198 -11.35 3.86 10.84
CA ASN A 198 -11.47 5.29 10.71
C ASN A 198 -10.65 5.78 9.50
N PRO A 199 -11.29 6.14 8.38
CA PRO A 199 -10.59 6.61 7.18
C PRO A 199 -9.74 7.87 7.38
N GLN A 200 -10.07 8.73 8.38
CA GLN A 200 -9.26 9.90 8.73
C GLN A 200 -7.86 9.53 9.22
N ASN A 201 -7.64 8.29 9.65
CA ASN A 201 -6.30 7.80 9.99
C ASN A 201 -5.30 7.94 8.84
N ILE A 202 -5.75 7.97 7.58
CA ILE A 202 -4.90 8.24 6.42
C ILE A 202 -4.25 9.64 6.55
N VAL A 203 -5.03 10.64 6.91
CA VAL A 203 -4.54 12.01 7.09
C VAL A 203 -3.69 12.11 8.35
N SER A 204 -4.16 11.53 9.46
CA SER A 204 -3.43 11.51 10.74
C SER A 204 -2.04 10.89 10.59
N ALA A 205 -1.90 9.79 9.83
CA ALA A 205 -0.62 9.17 9.54
C ALA A 205 0.37 10.12 8.83
N VAL A 206 -0.11 10.84 7.82
CA VAL A 206 0.72 11.80 7.07
C VAL A 206 1.08 13.02 7.91
N CYS A 207 0.19 13.44 8.81
CA CYS A 207 0.44 14.54 9.75
C CYS A 207 1.37 14.16 10.93
N GLY A 208 1.82 12.91 11.01
CA GLY A 208 2.74 12.46 12.06
C GLY A 208 2.07 12.18 13.40
N GLU A 209 0.74 12.00 13.42
CA GLU A 209 0.03 11.59 14.62
C GLU A 209 0.37 10.13 14.98
N ASP A 210 0.38 9.83 16.30
CA ASP A 210 0.70 8.50 16.83
C ASP A 210 -0.46 7.52 16.60
N ILE A 211 -0.60 7.09 15.35
CA ILE A 211 -1.57 6.09 14.95
C ILE A 211 -0.85 4.83 14.43
N GLY A 212 -1.34 3.67 14.81
CA GLY A 212 -0.79 2.42 14.29
C GLY A 212 0.61 2.05 14.79
N THR A 213 1.41 1.46 13.91
CA THR A 213 2.81 1.06 14.16
C THR A 213 3.71 1.60 13.06
N LEU A 214 4.74 2.34 13.43
CA LEU A 214 5.79 2.79 12.52
C LEU A 214 6.86 1.70 12.38
N VAL A 215 7.24 1.36 11.15
CA VAL A 215 8.37 0.47 10.85
C VAL A 215 9.41 1.26 10.07
N GLU A 216 10.63 1.33 10.59
CA GLU A 216 11.72 2.13 10.03
C GLU A 216 13.08 1.41 10.13
N LEU A 217 14.13 2.01 9.60
CA LEU A 217 15.45 1.38 9.55
C LEU A 217 16.11 1.28 10.93
N SER A 218 15.99 2.33 11.76
CA SER A 218 16.64 2.42 13.08
C SER A 218 15.80 3.23 14.06
N LEU A 219 15.79 2.81 15.32
CA LEU A 219 15.18 3.55 16.43
C LEU A 219 16.09 4.70 16.95
N ILE A 220 17.09 5.13 16.20
CA ILE A 220 17.93 6.25 16.60
C ILE A 220 17.06 7.50 16.57
N HIS A 221 16.66 7.99 17.74
CA HIS A 221 16.15 9.34 17.90
C HIS A 221 17.19 10.31 17.34
N ILE A 222 16.85 11.02 16.28
CA ILE A 222 17.56 12.25 15.93
C ILE A 222 17.25 13.20 17.08
N SER A 223 18.18 13.32 18.03
CA SER A 223 18.13 14.39 19.01
C SER A 223 18.15 15.69 18.23
N GLU A 224 17.12 16.51 18.44
CA GLU A 224 17.03 17.84 17.84
C GLU A 224 18.36 18.57 18.08
N PRO A 225 18.91 19.25 17.06
CA PRO A 225 20.08 20.11 17.28
C PRO A 225 19.65 21.25 18.22
N THR A 226 20.32 21.34 19.35
CA THR A 226 20.23 22.45 20.30
C THR A 226 20.65 23.77 19.68
#